data_0ae15e89338672a8537b1f331b9fb68a
#
_entry.id   0ae15e89338672a8537b1f331b9fb68a
#
_cell.length_a   1.000
_cell.length_b   1.000
_cell.length_c   1.000
_cell.angle_alpha   90.00
_cell.angle_beta   90.00
_cell.angle_gamma   90.00
#
_symmetry.space_group_name_H-M   'P 1'
#
loop_
_entity.id
_entity.type
_entity.pdbx_description
1 polymer ?
#
loop_
_entity_poly.entity_id
_entity_poly.type
_entity_poly.pdbx_seq_one_letter_code
_entity_poly.pdbx_strand_id
1 'polypeptide(L)'
;MKSGVINLVSFMESQTDDDIFRYYKKINHIEEINDTEIEAINKIFEKFKELEPSCMNGAFSGYFLGTKYTGVVSEEFDMLRFSNQKIINIELKSTQISEDRILRQLKRHSYLLSSISSDMEVSLYTFVSETEILYKFDEVTETLIPISFEQLFEDISFDFIEYNYLESLVNTSFIISPYSEPDRFFSNQYFLNNEQEQAKKKLVESSKKYVGLKGAAGTGKSLILFDVAKELSNSGEKILFVFALQFMI
;
A
#
# COMPACT_ATOMS: atom_id res chain seq x y z
N MET A 1 -16.79 -1.56 -9.32
CA MET A 1 -17.43 -2.87 -8.99
C MET A 1 -17.09 -3.16 -7.54
N LYS A 2 -18.01 -3.68 -6.74
CA LYS A 2 -17.70 -3.96 -5.32
C LYS A 2 -16.83 -5.21 -5.23
N SER A 3 -15.66 -5.11 -4.60
CA SER A 3 -14.81 -6.26 -4.30
C SER A 3 -15.56 -7.23 -3.38
N GLY A 4 -15.51 -8.52 -3.67
CA GLY A 4 -16.13 -9.55 -2.82
C GLY A 4 -15.33 -9.78 -1.54
N VAL A 5 -16.02 -10.09 -0.46
CA VAL A 5 -15.40 -10.50 0.81
C VAL A 5 -15.04 -11.97 0.77
N ILE A 6 -13.79 -12.28 1.00
CA ILE A 6 -13.24 -13.62 0.89
C ILE A 6 -13.17 -14.30 2.26
N ASN A 7 -13.63 -15.56 2.28
CA ASN A 7 -13.30 -16.52 3.33
C ASN A 7 -12.18 -17.42 2.81
N LEU A 8 -11.10 -17.56 3.58
CA LEU A 8 -9.91 -18.31 3.15
C LEU A 8 -10.19 -19.81 2.97
N VAL A 9 -11.13 -20.39 3.78
CA VAL A 9 -11.53 -21.80 3.61
C VAL A 9 -12.19 -22.00 2.24
N SER A 10 -13.17 -21.16 1.90
CA SER A 10 -13.85 -21.22 0.60
C SER A 10 -12.90 -20.91 -0.57
N PHE A 11 -11.93 -20.01 -0.36
CA PHE A 11 -10.89 -19.75 -1.34
C PHE A 11 -10.04 -20.99 -1.61
N MET A 12 -9.62 -21.71 -0.56
CA MET A 12 -8.87 -22.97 -0.67
C MET A 12 -9.68 -24.07 -1.34
N GLU A 13 -10.94 -24.25 -0.90
CA GLU A 13 -11.83 -25.27 -1.46
C GLU A 13 -12.12 -25.05 -2.93
N SER A 14 -12.22 -23.79 -3.37
CA SER A 14 -12.47 -23.46 -4.78
C SER A 14 -11.32 -23.85 -5.72
N GLN A 15 -10.09 -24.02 -5.20
CA GLN A 15 -8.91 -24.39 -5.99
C GLN A 15 -8.86 -25.90 -6.35
N THR A 16 -9.81 -26.71 -5.88
CA THR A 16 -9.87 -28.14 -6.18
C THR A 16 -10.20 -28.42 -7.65
N ASP A 17 -10.77 -27.46 -8.37
CA ASP A 17 -11.15 -27.53 -9.77
C ASP A 17 -10.95 -26.16 -10.45
N ASP A 18 -10.30 -26.14 -11.63
CA ASP A 18 -9.95 -24.90 -12.33
C ASP A 18 -11.18 -24.07 -12.75
N ASP A 19 -12.29 -24.74 -13.13
CA ASP A 19 -13.51 -24.05 -13.56
C ASP A 19 -14.23 -23.46 -12.34
N ILE A 20 -14.24 -24.17 -11.22
CA ILE A 20 -14.76 -23.68 -9.94
C ILE A 20 -13.95 -22.49 -9.47
N PHE A 21 -12.62 -22.58 -9.52
CA PHE A 21 -11.75 -21.48 -9.10
C PHE A 21 -11.90 -20.24 -9.98
N ARG A 22 -12.00 -20.44 -11.31
CA ARG A 22 -12.26 -19.35 -12.25
C ARG A 22 -13.60 -18.66 -11.96
N TYR A 23 -14.63 -19.44 -11.69
CA TYR A 23 -15.95 -18.92 -11.33
C TYR A 23 -15.91 -18.20 -9.98
N TYR A 24 -15.24 -18.77 -8.97
CA TYR A 24 -15.06 -18.15 -7.64
C TYR A 24 -14.37 -16.79 -7.75
N LYS A 25 -13.27 -16.69 -8.49
CA LYS A 25 -12.59 -15.41 -8.75
C LYS A 25 -13.53 -14.39 -9.39
N LYS A 26 -14.29 -14.82 -10.38
CA LYS A 26 -15.22 -13.93 -11.09
C LYS A 26 -16.31 -13.36 -10.20
N ILE A 27 -16.98 -14.19 -9.39
CA ILE A 27 -18.08 -13.74 -8.51
C ILE A 27 -17.60 -12.86 -7.36
N ASN A 28 -16.37 -13.06 -6.91
CA ASN A 28 -15.75 -12.27 -5.85
C ASN A 28 -14.92 -11.09 -6.39
N HIS A 29 -14.95 -10.85 -7.70
CA HIS A 29 -14.21 -9.75 -8.36
C HIS A 29 -12.71 -9.75 -8.07
N ILE A 30 -12.10 -10.95 -7.96
CA ILE A 30 -10.65 -11.11 -7.84
C ILE A 30 -10.08 -11.11 -9.26
N GLU A 31 -9.70 -9.94 -9.77
CA GLU A 31 -9.33 -9.79 -11.19
C GLU A 31 -7.84 -10.06 -11.42
N GLU A 32 -6.98 -9.67 -10.48
CA GLU A 32 -5.54 -9.64 -10.66
C GLU A 32 -4.80 -10.31 -9.48
N ILE A 33 -4.96 -11.63 -9.36
CA ILE A 33 -4.15 -12.44 -8.46
C ILE A 33 -3.34 -13.43 -9.28
N ASN A 34 -2.03 -13.45 -9.09
CA ASN A 34 -1.12 -14.35 -9.79
C ASN A 34 -0.86 -15.64 -8.99
N ASP A 35 -0.27 -16.65 -9.64
CA ASP A 35 -0.06 -17.97 -9.04
C ASP A 35 0.85 -17.91 -7.80
N THR A 36 1.83 -17.01 -7.76
CA THR A 36 2.74 -16.86 -6.61
C THR A 36 2.04 -16.22 -5.41
N GLU A 37 1.09 -15.34 -5.63
CA GLU A 37 0.24 -14.77 -4.57
C GLU A 37 -0.74 -15.81 -4.05
N ILE A 38 -1.34 -16.62 -4.94
CA ILE A 38 -2.20 -17.76 -4.54
C ILE A 38 -1.41 -18.72 -3.65
N GLU A 39 -0.19 -19.09 -4.04
CA GLU A 39 0.68 -19.95 -3.23
C GLU A 39 0.98 -19.34 -1.86
N ALA A 40 1.27 -18.04 -1.80
CA ALA A 40 1.53 -17.35 -0.54
C ALA A 40 0.29 -17.32 0.37
N ILE A 41 -0.91 -17.06 -0.19
CA ILE A 41 -2.18 -17.10 0.56
C ILE A 41 -2.42 -18.52 1.11
N ASN A 42 -2.16 -19.56 0.31
CA ASN A 42 -2.32 -20.94 0.72
C ASN A 42 -1.39 -21.28 1.91
N LYS A 43 -0.13 -20.81 1.88
CA LYS A 43 0.80 -20.96 3.01
C LYS A 43 0.29 -20.25 4.27
N ILE A 44 -0.20 -19.03 4.16
CA ILE A 44 -0.80 -18.30 5.30
C ILE A 44 -2.00 -19.07 5.85
N PHE A 45 -2.87 -19.57 4.97
CA PHE A 45 -4.02 -20.37 5.39
C PHE A 45 -3.59 -21.63 6.17
N GLU A 46 -2.62 -22.40 5.68
CA GLU A 46 -2.15 -23.60 6.40
C GLU A 46 -1.54 -23.24 7.76
N LYS A 47 -0.80 -22.13 7.89
CA LYS A 47 -0.31 -21.64 9.18
C LYS A 47 -1.46 -21.27 10.13
N PHE A 48 -2.48 -20.61 9.64
CA PHE A 48 -3.67 -20.30 10.46
C PHE A 48 -4.44 -21.56 10.87
N LYS A 49 -4.52 -22.55 9.99
CA LYS A 49 -5.15 -23.84 10.27
C LYS A 49 -4.39 -24.67 11.32
N GLU A 50 -3.05 -24.55 11.36
CA GLU A 50 -2.24 -25.15 12.44
C GLU A 50 -2.60 -24.54 13.80
N LEU A 51 -2.93 -23.24 13.86
CA LEU A 51 -3.31 -22.54 15.09
C LEU A 51 -4.78 -22.77 15.49
N GLU A 52 -5.67 -22.86 14.50
CA GLU A 52 -7.11 -23.04 14.68
C GLU A 52 -7.64 -24.09 13.69
N PRO A 53 -7.50 -25.39 14.02
CA PRO A 53 -7.84 -26.49 13.10
C PRO A 53 -9.32 -26.53 12.69
N SER A 54 -10.23 -25.94 13.48
CA SER A 54 -11.65 -25.89 13.13
C SER A 54 -11.94 -24.95 11.96
N CYS A 55 -11.06 -23.98 11.69
CA CYS A 55 -11.23 -22.89 10.72
C CYS A 55 -12.53 -22.09 10.89
N MET A 56 -13.12 -22.12 12.09
CA MET A 56 -14.43 -21.53 12.37
C MET A 56 -14.37 -20.10 12.93
N ASN A 57 -13.19 -19.63 13.34
CA ASN A 57 -13.11 -18.28 13.87
C ASN A 57 -13.09 -17.22 12.76
N GLY A 58 -13.41 -15.98 13.12
CA GLY A 58 -13.49 -14.87 12.18
C GLY A 58 -12.17 -14.51 11.48
N ALA A 59 -11.02 -15.02 11.96
CA ALA A 59 -9.73 -14.76 11.35
C ALA A 59 -9.60 -15.34 9.92
N PHE A 60 -10.40 -16.36 9.57
CA PHE A 60 -10.43 -16.91 8.21
C PHE A 60 -11.31 -16.11 7.24
N SER A 61 -12.01 -15.06 7.69
CA SER A 61 -12.98 -14.31 6.89
C SER A 61 -12.63 -12.83 6.81
N GLY A 62 -13.27 -12.13 5.89
CA GLY A 62 -13.20 -10.68 5.82
C GLY A 62 -12.08 -10.13 4.92
N TYR A 63 -11.46 -10.94 4.08
CA TYR A 63 -10.36 -10.51 3.22
C TYR A 63 -10.85 -9.96 1.89
N PHE A 64 -10.16 -8.95 1.40
CA PHE A 64 -10.23 -8.44 0.03
C PHE A 64 -8.88 -8.74 -0.63
N LEU A 65 -8.88 -9.48 -1.74
CA LEU A 65 -7.67 -9.93 -2.43
C LEU A 65 -7.45 -9.15 -3.71
N GLY A 66 -6.18 -8.78 -4.00
CA GLY A 66 -5.78 -8.09 -5.22
C GLY A 66 -6.52 -6.76 -5.41
N THR A 67 -6.76 -6.02 -4.33
CA THR A 67 -7.57 -4.80 -4.37
C THR A 67 -6.74 -3.62 -4.84
N LYS A 68 -7.24 -2.88 -5.83
CA LYS A 68 -6.58 -1.69 -6.36
C LYS A 68 -7.28 -0.40 -5.93
N TYR A 69 -6.49 0.55 -5.49
CA TYR A 69 -6.87 1.94 -5.41
C TYR A 69 -6.32 2.68 -6.65
N THR A 70 -7.22 3.25 -7.46
CA THR A 70 -6.87 3.99 -8.67
C THR A 70 -7.29 5.45 -8.50
N GLY A 71 -6.48 6.19 -7.75
CA GLY A 71 -6.70 7.61 -7.51
C GLY A 71 -5.54 8.47 -8.00
N VAL A 72 -5.19 9.50 -7.24
CA VAL A 72 -4.00 10.33 -7.48
C VAL A 72 -2.73 9.47 -7.39
N VAL A 73 -2.76 8.47 -6.52
CA VAL A 73 -1.76 7.42 -6.39
C VAL A 73 -2.43 6.10 -6.77
N SER A 74 -1.76 5.26 -7.54
CA SER A 74 -2.25 3.91 -7.82
C SER A 74 -1.48 2.93 -6.94
N GLU A 75 -2.19 2.27 -6.03
CA GLU A 75 -1.64 1.26 -5.14
C GLU A 75 -2.47 -0.01 -5.22
N GLU A 76 -1.81 -1.14 -5.07
CA GLU A 76 -2.40 -2.47 -5.06
C GLU A 76 -2.12 -3.12 -3.71
N PHE A 77 -3.14 -3.79 -3.17
CA PHE A 77 -3.11 -4.44 -1.87
C PHE A 77 -3.36 -5.93 -2.09
N ASP A 78 -2.41 -6.77 -1.75
CA ASP A 78 -2.49 -8.21 -2.01
C ASP A 78 -3.56 -8.87 -1.13
N MET A 79 -3.52 -8.60 0.19
CA MET A 79 -4.54 -9.04 1.15
C MET A 79 -4.90 -7.89 2.09
N LEU A 80 -6.12 -7.40 1.99
CA LEU A 80 -6.62 -6.30 2.83
C LEU A 80 -7.82 -6.78 3.65
N ARG A 81 -7.92 -6.35 4.92
CA ARG A 81 -8.99 -6.71 5.83
C ARG A 81 -9.36 -5.53 6.71
N PHE A 82 -10.65 -5.32 6.90
CA PHE A 82 -11.20 -4.27 7.75
C PHE A 82 -11.97 -4.87 8.92
N SER A 83 -11.81 -4.28 10.11
CA SER A 83 -12.64 -4.51 11.28
C SER A 83 -13.14 -3.18 11.84
N ASN A 84 -13.88 -3.20 12.94
CA ASN A 84 -14.39 -1.95 13.54
C ASN A 84 -13.27 -1.02 14.06
N GLN A 85 -12.12 -1.58 14.41
CA GLN A 85 -11.03 -0.82 15.04
C GLN A 85 -9.71 -0.90 14.28
N LYS A 86 -9.60 -1.83 13.31
CA LYS A 86 -8.30 -2.13 12.69
C LYS A 86 -8.42 -2.37 11.19
N ILE A 87 -7.42 -1.90 10.48
CA ILE A 87 -7.15 -2.22 9.08
C ILE A 87 -5.88 -3.06 9.04
N ILE A 88 -5.95 -4.25 8.44
CA ILE A 88 -4.82 -5.15 8.26
C ILE A 88 -4.52 -5.24 6.77
N ASN A 89 -3.27 -4.99 6.40
CA ASN A 89 -2.75 -5.26 5.07
C ASN A 89 -1.58 -6.24 5.15
N ILE A 90 -1.62 -7.29 4.34
CA ILE A 90 -0.54 -8.28 4.22
C ILE A 90 -0.08 -8.28 2.77
N GLU A 91 1.13 -7.78 2.54
CA GLU A 91 1.82 -7.83 1.25
C GLU A 91 2.48 -9.18 1.05
N LEU A 92 2.34 -9.72 -0.14
CA LEU A 92 2.87 -11.03 -0.51
C LEU A 92 4.10 -10.87 -1.42
N LYS A 93 5.20 -11.50 -1.05
CA LYS A 93 6.42 -11.52 -1.85
C LYS A 93 6.83 -12.96 -2.09
N SER A 94 7.03 -13.33 -3.34
CA SER A 94 7.47 -14.68 -3.71
C SER A 94 8.91 -14.96 -3.27
N THR A 95 9.79 -13.94 -3.40
CA THR A 95 11.22 -14.02 -3.08
C THR A 95 11.65 -12.86 -2.20
N GLN A 96 12.82 -13.02 -1.57
CA GLN A 96 13.41 -11.94 -0.80
C GLN A 96 13.76 -10.76 -1.73
N ILE A 97 13.23 -9.59 -1.41
CA ILE A 97 13.56 -8.32 -2.08
C ILE A 97 14.24 -7.38 -1.09
N SER A 98 14.83 -6.27 -1.58
CA SER A 98 15.50 -5.32 -0.69
C SER A 98 14.51 -4.74 0.32
N GLU A 99 14.93 -4.64 1.58
CA GLU A 99 14.15 -4.09 2.68
C GLU A 99 13.67 -2.67 2.36
N ASP A 100 14.52 -1.82 1.78
CA ASP A 100 14.14 -0.46 1.35
C ASP A 100 12.96 -0.42 0.39
N ARG A 101 12.81 -1.44 -0.47
CA ARG A 101 11.68 -1.51 -1.40
C ARG A 101 10.40 -1.90 -0.68
N ILE A 102 10.46 -2.84 0.24
CA ILE A 102 9.33 -3.22 1.10
C ILE A 102 8.90 -2.02 1.94
N LEU A 103 9.83 -1.37 2.63
CA LEU A 103 9.56 -0.21 3.48
C LEU A 103 8.89 0.93 2.71
N ARG A 104 9.38 1.27 1.51
CA ARG A 104 8.74 2.29 0.67
C ARG A 104 7.30 1.93 0.29
N GLN A 105 7.02 0.67 -0.02
CA GLN A 105 5.67 0.20 -0.34
C GLN A 105 4.77 0.32 0.91
N LEU A 106 5.20 -0.23 2.05
CA LEU A 106 4.41 -0.22 3.28
C LEU A 106 4.14 1.20 3.80
N LYS A 107 5.11 2.12 3.68
CA LYS A 107 4.89 3.54 4.01
C LYS A 107 3.78 4.17 3.15
N ARG A 108 3.73 3.87 1.86
CA ARG A 108 2.64 4.34 0.98
C ARG A 108 1.31 3.74 1.40
N HIS A 109 1.28 2.45 1.69
CA HIS A 109 0.09 1.77 2.17
C HIS A 109 -0.39 2.33 3.51
N SER A 110 0.53 2.54 4.49
CA SER A 110 0.21 3.18 5.76
C SER A 110 -0.48 4.54 5.54
N TYR A 111 0.14 5.41 4.76
CA TYR A 111 -0.41 6.73 4.48
C TYR A 111 -1.80 6.68 3.87
N LEU A 112 -2.01 5.79 2.88
CA LEU A 112 -3.29 5.66 2.19
C LEU A 112 -4.37 5.08 3.13
N LEU A 113 -4.04 4.03 3.86
CA LEU A 113 -4.98 3.37 4.76
C LEU A 113 -5.32 4.22 5.98
N SER A 114 -4.36 4.95 6.54
CA SER A 114 -4.59 5.89 7.66
C SER A 114 -5.52 7.06 7.28
N SER A 115 -5.65 7.36 6.00
CA SER A 115 -6.59 8.38 5.52
C SER A 115 -8.04 7.92 5.49
N ILE A 116 -8.30 6.62 5.63
CA ILE A 116 -9.66 6.05 5.67
C ILE A 116 -10.38 6.50 6.94
N SER A 117 -9.74 6.39 8.09
CA SER A 117 -10.28 6.80 9.37
C SER A 117 -9.15 7.04 10.37
N SER A 118 -9.23 8.14 11.12
CA SER A 118 -8.32 8.42 12.24
C SER A 118 -8.53 7.49 13.44
N ASP A 119 -9.68 6.81 13.50
CA ASP A 119 -10.08 5.98 14.64
C ASP A 119 -9.72 4.50 14.44
N MET A 120 -9.21 4.15 13.25
CA MET A 120 -8.77 2.80 12.93
C MET A 120 -7.25 2.67 13.04
N GLU A 121 -6.78 1.68 13.78
CA GLU A 121 -5.38 1.28 13.78
C GLU A 121 -5.02 0.60 12.46
N VAL A 122 -3.91 0.98 11.85
CA VAL A 122 -3.39 0.35 10.63
C VAL A 122 -2.24 -0.57 10.99
N SER A 123 -2.37 -1.85 10.68
CA SER A 123 -1.31 -2.85 10.86
C SER A 123 -0.87 -3.39 9.50
N LEU A 124 0.42 -3.26 9.20
CA LEU A 124 1.00 -3.62 7.90
C LEU A 124 2.00 -4.75 8.06
N TYR A 125 1.85 -5.74 7.20
CA TYR A 125 2.67 -6.94 7.18
C TYR A 125 3.22 -7.21 5.80
N THR A 126 4.33 -7.94 5.75
CA THR A 126 4.87 -8.53 4.52
C THR A 126 5.22 -9.99 4.77
N PHE A 127 4.69 -10.88 3.97
CA PHE A 127 5.03 -12.28 3.98
C PHE A 127 5.91 -12.63 2.78
N VAL A 128 7.08 -13.20 3.03
CA VAL A 128 8.01 -13.68 1.99
C VAL A 128 7.87 -15.20 1.88
N SER A 129 7.21 -15.68 0.83
CA SER A 129 6.82 -17.10 0.73
C SER A 129 8.00 -18.05 0.52
N GLU A 130 9.10 -17.61 -0.12
CA GLU A 130 10.32 -18.41 -0.30
C GLU A 130 10.98 -18.79 1.03
N THR A 131 11.03 -17.86 1.97
CA THR A 131 11.67 -18.03 3.29
C THR A 131 10.69 -18.32 4.41
N GLU A 132 9.39 -18.20 4.12
CA GLU A 132 8.27 -18.27 5.08
C GLU A 132 8.41 -17.30 6.25
N ILE A 133 9.10 -16.16 6.04
CA ILE A 133 9.26 -15.13 7.06
C ILE A 133 8.16 -14.10 6.91
N LEU A 134 7.52 -13.78 8.04
CA LEU A 134 6.54 -12.74 8.20
C LEU A 134 7.15 -11.54 8.93
N TYR A 135 6.97 -10.36 8.37
CA TYR A 135 7.41 -9.11 8.96
C TYR A 135 6.22 -8.21 9.28
N LYS A 136 6.28 -7.53 10.43
CA LYS A 136 5.41 -6.40 10.76
C LYS A 136 6.16 -5.10 10.53
N PHE A 137 5.51 -4.11 9.94
CA PHE A 137 6.06 -2.76 9.82
C PHE A 137 5.85 -1.99 11.12
N ASP A 138 6.93 -1.51 11.71
CA ASP A 138 6.90 -0.58 12.84
C ASP A 138 6.97 0.85 12.29
N GLU A 139 5.89 1.60 12.41
CA GLU A 139 5.81 2.99 11.94
C GLU A 139 6.70 3.96 12.73
N VAL A 140 6.96 3.67 14.01
CA VAL A 140 7.74 4.56 14.89
C VAL A 140 9.22 4.49 14.53
N THR A 141 9.73 3.28 14.36
CA THR A 141 11.15 3.04 14.02
C THR A 141 11.38 2.99 12.50
N GLU A 142 10.30 2.94 11.72
CA GLU A 142 10.30 2.75 10.26
C GLU A 142 11.09 1.51 9.81
N THR A 143 10.96 0.41 10.55
CA THR A 143 11.68 -0.86 10.30
C THR A 143 10.74 -2.04 10.12
N LEU A 144 11.27 -3.14 9.58
CA LEU A 144 10.60 -4.43 9.50
C LEU A 144 11.01 -5.30 10.69
N ILE A 145 10.03 -5.75 11.47
CA ILE A 145 10.25 -6.62 12.62
C ILE A 145 9.76 -8.02 12.25
N PRO A 146 10.62 -9.05 12.25
CA PRO A 146 10.16 -10.42 12.07
C PRO A 146 9.20 -10.81 13.20
N ILE A 147 8.07 -11.42 12.84
CA ILE A 147 7.08 -11.89 13.80
C ILE A 147 6.66 -13.32 13.48
N SER A 148 6.01 -13.98 14.43
CA SER A 148 5.42 -15.30 14.22
C SER A 148 3.99 -15.20 13.63
N PHE A 149 3.50 -16.33 13.10
CA PHE A 149 2.12 -16.41 12.62
C PHE A 149 1.10 -16.36 13.77
N GLU A 150 1.47 -16.82 14.97
CA GLU A 150 0.65 -16.67 16.17
C GLU A 150 0.40 -15.19 16.48
N GLN A 151 1.44 -14.35 16.39
CA GLN A 151 1.32 -12.90 16.63
C GLN A 151 0.41 -12.24 15.58
N LEU A 152 0.53 -12.61 14.30
CA LEU A 152 -0.40 -12.13 13.27
C LEU A 152 -1.83 -12.60 13.55
N PHE A 153 -2.01 -13.87 13.90
CA PHE A 153 -3.31 -14.46 14.17
C PHE A 153 -4.01 -13.81 15.36
N GLU A 154 -3.27 -13.49 16.42
CA GLU A 154 -3.75 -12.76 17.59
C GLU A 154 -4.10 -11.29 17.25
N ASP A 155 -3.37 -10.69 16.32
CA ASP A 155 -3.61 -9.31 15.87
C ASP A 155 -4.86 -9.18 14.96
N ILE A 156 -5.30 -10.28 14.35
CA ILE A 156 -6.50 -10.36 13.55
C ILE A 156 -7.71 -10.49 14.48
N SER A 157 -8.53 -9.43 14.58
CA SER A 157 -9.79 -9.50 15.33
C SER A 157 -10.78 -10.45 14.65
N PHE A 158 -11.69 -11.06 15.44
CA PHE A 158 -12.68 -12.00 14.91
C PHE A 158 -13.82 -11.31 14.17
N ASP A 159 -14.09 -10.02 14.47
CA ASP A 159 -15.01 -9.19 13.71
C ASP A 159 -14.36 -8.70 12.41
N PHE A 160 -15.18 -8.59 11.37
CA PHE A 160 -14.75 -8.00 10.10
C PHE A 160 -15.91 -7.22 9.46
N ILE A 161 -15.54 -6.32 8.57
CA ILE A 161 -16.47 -5.46 7.82
C ILE A 161 -16.49 -5.92 6.36
N GLU A 162 -17.69 -6.19 5.85
CA GLU A 162 -17.91 -6.62 4.46
C GLU A 162 -17.96 -5.43 3.47
N TYR A 163 -17.24 -4.37 3.79
CA TYR A 163 -17.15 -3.18 2.95
C TYR A 163 -15.70 -2.79 2.74
N ASN A 164 -15.32 -2.64 1.47
CA ASN A 164 -13.99 -2.17 1.11
C ASN A 164 -13.93 -0.65 1.17
N TYR A 165 -13.37 -0.11 2.22
CA TYR A 165 -13.26 1.33 2.43
C TYR A 165 -12.41 2.06 1.38
N LEU A 166 -11.54 1.36 0.64
CA LEU A 166 -10.81 1.96 -0.48
C LEU A 166 -11.76 2.48 -1.57
N GLU A 167 -12.94 1.87 -1.73
CA GLU A 167 -13.95 2.29 -2.71
C GLU A 167 -14.59 3.64 -2.36
N SER A 168 -14.50 4.07 -1.10
CA SER A 168 -15.03 5.35 -0.62
C SER A 168 -14.01 6.48 -0.59
N LEU A 169 -12.72 6.18 -0.82
CA LEU A 169 -11.67 7.19 -0.78
C LEU A 169 -11.80 8.17 -1.95
N VAL A 170 -11.84 9.44 -1.61
CA VAL A 170 -11.95 10.53 -2.59
C VAL A 170 -10.55 11.05 -2.91
N ASN A 171 -10.24 11.20 -4.19
CA ASN A 171 -8.93 11.65 -4.69
C ASN A 171 -8.41 12.95 -4.07
N THR A 172 -9.31 13.83 -3.59
CA THR A 172 -8.94 15.12 -2.99
C THR A 172 -8.20 14.99 -1.66
N SER A 173 -8.35 13.86 -0.96
CA SER A 173 -7.70 13.63 0.35
C SER A 173 -6.18 13.46 0.26
N PHE A 174 -5.65 13.22 -0.94
CA PHE A 174 -4.23 12.90 -1.18
C PHE A 174 -3.47 14.02 -1.92
N ILE A 175 -4.14 15.10 -2.28
CA ILE A 175 -3.50 16.24 -2.95
C ILE A 175 -2.92 17.14 -1.87
N ILE A 176 -1.63 16.98 -1.60
CA ILE A 176 -0.89 17.88 -0.72
C ILE A 176 -0.24 18.98 -1.54
N SER A 177 -0.48 20.22 -1.12
CA SER A 177 0.23 21.37 -1.61
C SER A 177 1.32 21.80 -0.61
N PRO A 178 2.59 21.87 -1.00
CA PRO A 178 3.67 22.37 -0.14
C PRO A 178 3.42 23.78 0.41
N TYR A 179 2.49 24.52 -0.22
CA TYR A 179 2.11 25.87 0.20
C TYR A 179 1.01 25.90 1.25
N SER A 180 -0.01 25.06 1.09
CA SER A 180 -1.16 25.03 2.01
C SER A 180 -0.95 24.10 3.21
N GLU A 181 -0.10 23.08 3.04
CA GLU A 181 0.16 22.04 4.06
C GLU A 181 1.67 21.77 4.20
N PRO A 182 2.50 22.80 4.55
CA PRO A 182 3.95 22.64 4.62
C PRO A 182 4.39 21.59 5.63
N ASP A 183 3.73 21.49 6.79
CA ASP A 183 4.09 20.53 7.83
C ASP A 183 3.95 19.08 7.34
N ARG A 184 2.87 18.77 6.65
CA ARG A 184 2.65 17.46 6.02
C ARG A 184 3.68 17.17 4.92
N PHE A 185 4.03 18.20 4.13
CA PHE A 185 5.04 18.05 3.10
C PHE A 185 6.43 17.77 3.69
N PHE A 186 6.85 18.52 4.71
CA PHE A 186 8.15 18.30 5.35
C PHE A 186 8.20 16.99 6.17
N SER A 187 7.07 16.51 6.67
CA SER A 187 6.94 15.22 7.35
C SER A 187 6.85 14.02 6.39
N ASN A 188 7.07 14.20 5.10
CA ASN A 188 6.93 13.15 4.06
C ASN A 188 5.53 12.51 3.97
N GLN A 189 4.48 13.22 4.37
CA GLN A 189 3.10 12.75 4.30
C GLN A 189 2.47 12.98 2.91
N TYR A 190 3.19 12.67 1.84
CA TYR A 190 2.73 12.71 0.46
C TYR A 190 3.49 11.69 -0.36
N PHE A 191 2.95 11.36 -1.53
CA PHE A 191 3.63 10.48 -2.48
C PHE A 191 3.61 11.07 -3.88
N LEU A 192 4.70 10.83 -4.59
CA LEU A 192 4.77 11.04 -6.02
C LEU A 192 4.24 9.79 -6.73
N ASN A 193 3.47 9.96 -7.79
CA ASN A 193 3.13 8.85 -8.66
C ASN A 193 4.36 8.40 -9.48
N ASN A 194 4.25 7.28 -10.20
CA ASN A 194 5.36 6.71 -10.95
C ASN A 194 5.99 7.69 -11.97
N GLU A 195 5.18 8.52 -12.65
CA GLU A 195 5.68 9.52 -13.60
C GLU A 195 6.42 10.65 -12.89
N GLN A 196 5.89 11.08 -11.75
CA GLN A 196 6.49 12.12 -10.90
C GLN A 196 7.81 11.64 -10.29
N GLU A 197 7.88 10.39 -9.81
CA GLU A 197 9.11 9.76 -9.31
C GLU A 197 10.20 9.68 -10.40
N GLN A 198 9.83 9.25 -11.61
CA GLN A 198 10.75 9.21 -12.74
C GLN A 198 11.24 10.61 -13.14
N ALA A 199 10.34 11.60 -13.10
CA ALA A 199 10.71 12.98 -13.38
C ALA A 199 11.67 13.54 -12.32
N LYS A 200 11.40 13.29 -11.04
CA LYS A 200 12.27 13.63 -9.90
C LYS A 200 13.66 13.02 -10.08
N LYS A 201 13.72 11.70 -10.31
CA LYS A 201 15.00 11.00 -10.51
C LYS A 201 15.84 11.62 -11.62
N LYS A 202 15.22 11.92 -12.78
CA LYS A 202 15.89 12.58 -13.90
C LYS A 202 16.41 13.98 -13.57
N LEU A 203 15.71 14.71 -12.68
CA LEU A 203 16.16 16.03 -12.23
C LEU A 203 17.35 15.93 -11.28
N VAL A 204 17.30 15.04 -10.30
CA VAL A 204 18.35 14.84 -9.29
C VAL A 204 19.64 14.29 -9.92
N GLU A 205 19.53 13.31 -10.81
CA GLU A 205 20.68 12.65 -11.45
C GLU A 205 21.28 13.45 -12.62
N SER A 206 20.68 14.59 -12.98
CA SER A 206 21.13 15.36 -14.14
C SER A 206 22.41 16.14 -13.87
N SER A 207 23.46 15.90 -14.65
CA SER A 207 24.69 16.69 -14.65
C SER A 207 24.60 18.01 -15.45
N LYS A 208 23.41 18.29 -16.04
CA LYS A 208 23.23 19.49 -16.87
C LYS A 208 23.07 20.74 -16.03
N LYS A 209 23.69 21.85 -16.46
CA LYS A 209 23.59 23.17 -15.80
C LYS A 209 22.15 23.69 -15.72
N TYR A 210 21.32 23.37 -16.72
CA TYR A 210 19.92 23.80 -16.82
C TYR A 210 19.05 22.59 -17.14
N VAL A 211 18.03 22.36 -16.34
CA VAL A 211 17.06 21.30 -16.55
C VAL A 211 15.66 21.89 -16.43
N GLY A 212 14.77 21.54 -17.34
CA GLY A 212 13.40 22.02 -17.37
C GLY A 212 12.40 20.89 -17.16
N LEU A 213 11.39 21.12 -16.29
CA LEU A 213 10.23 20.25 -16.10
C LEU A 213 9.03 20.85 -16.84
N LYS A 214 8.49 20.12 -17.82
CA LYS A 214 7.33 20.52 -18.61
C LYS A 214 6.15 19.57 -18.39
N GLY A 215 4.95 20.10 -18.31
CA GLY A 215 3.71 19.32 -18.16
C GLY A 215 2.49 20.23 -18.07
N ALA A 216 1.29 19.68 -18.22
CA ALA A 216 0.03 20.39 -18.11
C ALA A 216 -0.20 21.01 -16.70
N ALA A 217 -1.17 21.91 -16.57
CA ALA A 217 -1.57 22.41 -15.24
C ALA A 217 -2.09 21.25 -14.37
N GLY A 218 -1.81 21.27 -13.07
CA GLY A 218 -2.26 20.24 -12.13
C GLY A 218 -1.47 18.93 -12.12
N THR A 219 -0.42 18.76 -12.94
CA THR A 219 0.40 17.53 -12.98
C THR A 219 1.43 17.40 -11.85
N GLY A 220 1.39 18.26 -10.85
CA GLY A 220 2.29 18.19 -9.69
C GLY A 220 3.71 18.73 -9.92
N LYS A 221 3.97 19.51 -10.98
CA LYS A 221 5.31 20.06 -11.26
C LYS A 221 5.94 20.80 -10.07
N SER A 222 5.15 21.61 -9.39
CA SER A 222 5.62 22.33 -8.21
C SER A 222 5.97 21.38 -7.08
N LEU A 223 5.15 20.35 -6.86
CA LEU A 223 5.41 19.30 -5.87
C LEU A 223 6.74 18.59 -6.15
N ILE A 224 6.97 18.17 -7.41
CA ILE A 224 8.23 17.54 -7.83
C ILE A 224 9.43 18.47 -7.57
N LEU A 225 9.32 19.74 -7.94
CA LEU A 225 10.43 20.70 -7.75
C LEU A 225 10.73 20.96 -6.27
N PHE A 226 9.69 21.01 -5.41
CA PHE A 226 9.89 21.11 -3.97
C PHE A 226 10.54 19.84 -3.38
N ASP A 227 10.13 18.68 -3.87
CA ASP A 227 10.67 17.40 -3.41
C ASP A 227 12.14 17.23 -3.83
N VAL A 228 12.49 17.61 -5.07
CA VAL A 228 13.90 17.69 -5.53
C VAL A 228 14.70 18.67 -4.67
N ALA A 229 14.17 19.86 -4.39
CA ALA A 229 14.84 20.85 -3.55
C ALA A 229 15.08 20.31 -2.12
N LYS A 230 14.11 19.60 -1.55
CA LYS A 230 14.22 18.95 -0.24
C LYS A 230 15.33 17.89 -0.25
N GLU A 231 15.37 17.01 -1.27
CA GLU A 231 16.38 15.97 -1.38
C GLU A 231 17.79 16.55 -1.51
N LEU A 232 17.98 17.56 -2.39
CA LEU A 232 19.25 18.22 -2.56
C LEU A 232 19.67 18.98 -1.28
N SER A 233 18.74 19.62 -0.57
CA SER A 233 19.01 20.27 0.71
C SER A 233 19.47 19.29 1.77
N ASN A 234 18.83 18.12 1.85
CA ASN A 234 19.22 17.06 2.77
C ASN A 234 20.60 16.47 2.44
N SER A 235 21.02 16.56 1.18
CA SER A 235 22.38 16.22 0.73
C SER A 235 23.43 17.31 0.99
N GLY A 236 23.04 18.42 1.65
CA GLY A 236 23.91 19.52 2.02
C GLY A 236 24.06 20.64 0.97
N GLU A 237 23.28 20.58 -0.12
CA GLU A 237 23.27 21.60 -1.14
C GLU A 237 22.51 22.86 -0.68
N LYS A 238 22.99 24.06 -1.10
CA LYS A 238 22.30 25.32 -0.84
C LYS A 238 21.27 25.59 -1.94
N ILE A 239 19.99 25.56 -1.59
CA ILE A 239 18.88 25.72 -2.52
C ILE A 239 18.27 27.10 -2.40
N LEU A 240 18.08 27.77 -3.55
CA LEU A 240 17.29 29.00 -3.68
C LEU A 240 16.04 28.68 -4.53
N PHE A 241 14.87 28.83 -3.95
CA PHE A 241 13.60 28.72 -4.66
C PHE A 241 13.10 30.09 -5.11
N VAL A 242 12.93 30.29 -6.41
CA VAL A 242 12.45 31.56 -6.96
C VAL A 242 11.14 31.36 -7.70
N PHE A 243 10.09 32.08 -7.27
CA PHE A 243 8.79 32.10 -7.94
C PHE A 243 8.65 33.32 -8.81
N ALA A 244 8.36 33.11 -10.08
CA ALA A 244 7.96 34.19 -11.00
C ALA A 244 6.44 33.99 -11.27
N LEU A 245 5.63 34.89 -10.71
CA LEU A 245 4.19 34.96 -11.02
C LEU A 245 4.01 35.94 -12.16
N GLN A 246 3.51 35.49 -13.28
CA GLN A 246 3.06 36.35 -14.35
C GLN A 246 1.62 36.75 -14.06
N PHE A 247 1.41 37.95 -13.53
CA PHE A 247 0.07 38.52 -13.47
C PHE A 247 -0.32 38.88 -14.91
N MET A 248 -1.29 38.21 -15.50
CA MET A 248 -1.99 38.73 -16.66
C MET A 248 -2.85 39.90 -16.16
N ILE A 249 -2.44 41.10 -16.54
CA ILE A 249 -3.23 42.33 -16.42
C ILE A 249 -4.23 42.35 -17.58
#